data_62d20cdd1ef96d84b0c286d9729ed777
#
_entry.id   62d20cdd1ef96d84b0c286d9729ed777
#
_cell.length_a   1.000
_cell.length_b   1.000
_cell.length_c   1.000
_cell.angle_alpha   90.00
_cell.angle_beta   90.00
_cell.angle_gamma   90.00
#
_symmetry.space_group_name_H-M   'P 1'
#
loop_
_entity.id
_entity.type
_entity.pdbx_description
1 polymer ?
#
loop_
_entity_poly.entity_id
_entity_poly.type
_entity_poly.pdbx_seq_one_letter_code
_entity_poly.pdbx_strand_id
1 'polypeptide(L)'
;MTWGMTAVAAATVFTGYQSSQAAKSAAQTQADAAGRAMDQERAMYEQGREDLAPYREQGYTALKDIEQMKPFLTSQFGPEQFGKYLDPSMAFRQRIGTQATERLANVGGGAISGNTMRALTDYGQNLASTEYGNAFNRFQTERGNIYNTLANIAGMGQGAVNTGVRSGETFAAGQTGLITGGAAAQAAGTVGAANAVGGAASNLGNMAYINSLINRPVAQQPPPTGPTTGQIYNPVAIA
;
A
#
# COMPACT_ATOMS: atom_id res chain seq x y z
N MET A 1 39.81 44.43 38.21
CA MET A 1 39.20 44.05 36.92
C MET A 1 38.75 42.56 36.86
N THR A 2 38.31 41.94 37.96
CA THR A 2 37.93 40.52 38.05
C THR A 2 36.42 40.23 37.83
N TRP A 3 35.58 41.26 37.96
CA TRP A 3 34.12 41.09 37.88
C TRP A 3 33.56 40.84 36.46
N GLY A 4 34.25 41.28 35.42
CA GLY A 4 33.79 41.08 34.01
C GLY A 4 33.95 39.64 33.52
N MET A 5 34.97 38.91 33.99
CA MET A 5 35.25 37.56 33.51
C MET A 5 34.32 36.49 34.11
N THR A 6 33.90 36.68 35.35
CA THR A 6 32.92 35.80 35.99
C THR A 6 31.53 35.94 35.39
N ALA A 7 31.12 37.11 34.94
CA ALA A 7 29.84 37.33 34.27
C ALA A 7 29.80 36.68 32.86
N VAL A 8 30.89 36.77 32.13
CA VAL A 8 30.98 36.14 30.78
C VAL A 8 31.04 34.61 30.90
N ALA A 9 31.77 34.07 31.86
CA ALA A 9 31.82 32.62 32.09
C ALA A 9 30.44 32.05 32.49
N ALA A 10 29.72 32.77 33.37
CA ALA A 10 28.36 32.38 33.75
C ALA A 10 27.38 32.45 32.55
N ALA A 11 27.49 33.46 31.68
CA ALA A 11 26.66 33.60 30.50
C ALA A 11 26.90 32.50 29.46
N THR A 12 28.16 32.10 29.25
CA THR A 12 28.46 31.01 28.30
C THR A 12 27.98 29.63 28.78
N VAL A 13 28.08 29.35 30.09
CA VAL A 13 27.53 28.13 30.68
C VAL A 13 26.00 28.12 30.59
N PHE A 14 25.37 29.25 30.89
CA PHE A 14 23.91 29.37 30.83
C PHE A 14 23.37 29.23 29.41
N THR A 15 23.99 29.82 28.39
CA THR A 15 23.61 29.65 26.97
C THR A 15 23.85 28.24 26.51
N GLY A 16 24.94 27.58 26.90
CA GLY A 16 25.19 26.18 26.59
C GLY A 16 24.12 25.24 27.19
N TYR A 17 23.73 25.51 28.44
CA TYR A 17 22.66 24.76 29.10
C TYR A 17 21.30 24.98 28.43
N GLN A 18 20.91 26.20 28.09
CA GLN A 18 19.67 26.51 27.37
C GLN A 18 19.66 25.84 25.98
N SER A 19 20.75 25.89 25.23
CA SER A 19 20.86 25.25 23.92
C SER A 19 20.73 23.74 24.03
N SER A 20 21.31 23.14 25.10
CA SER A 20 21.18 21.69 25.32
C SER A 20 19.75 21.27 25.67
N GLN A 21 19.04 22.07 26.46
CA GLN A 21 17.63 21.84 26.79
C GLN A 21 16.72 22.00 25.53
N ALA A 22 16.97 23.04 24.75
CA ALA A 22 16.24 23.24 23.48
C ALA A 22 16.45 22.09 22.49
N ALA A 23 17.67 21.59 22.36
CA ALA A 23 17.97 20.43 21.51
C ALA A 23 17.25 19.15 21.99
N LYS A 24 17.22 18.92 23.30
CA LYS A 24 16.50 17.76 23.88
C LYS A 24 15.00 17.89 23.71
N SER A 25 14.41 19.05 23.97
CA SER A 25 12.96 19.25 23.80
C SER A 25 12.51 19.16 22.35
N ALA A 26 13.31 19.66 21.41
CA ALA A 26 13.06 19.52 20.00
C ALA A 26 13.09 18.03 19.56
N ALA A 27 14.08 17.27 20.04
CA ALA A 27 14.20 15.84 19.77
C ALA A 27 13.03 15.05 20.37
N GLN A 28 12.59 15.37 21.57
CA GLN A 28 11.42 14.76 22.20
C GLN A 28 10.12 15.08 21.42
N THR A 29 9.92 16.34 21.05
CA THR A 29 8.75 16.74 20.25
C THR A 29 8.70 15.98 18.92
N GLN A 30 9.87 15.76 18.29
CA GLN A 30 9.97 15.03 17.02
C GLN A 30 9.72 13.51 17.21
N ALA A 31 10.23 12.95 18.31
CA ALA A 31 9.95 11.54 18.66
C ALA A 31 8.46 11.32 18.99
N ASP A 32 7.84 12.23 19.74
CA ASP A 32 6.41 12.18 20.08
C ASP A 32 5.53 12.38 18.83
N ALA A 33 5.95 13.23 17.89
CA ALA A 33 5.27 13.40 16.61
C ALA A 33 5.35 12.13 15.75
N ALA A 34 6.52 11.48 15.71
CA ALA A 34 6.71 10.20 15.04
C ALA A 34 5.83 9.10 15.68
N GLY A 35 5.75 9.05 17.01
CA GLY A 35 4.88 8.13 17.73
C GLY A 35 3.41 8.30 17.36
N ARG A 36 2.90 9.54 17.38
CA ARG A 36 1.51 9.84 16.97
C ARG A 36 1.23 9.51 15.51
N ALA A 37 2.21 9.76 14.63
CA ALA A 37 2.07 9.39 13.22
C ALA A 37 2.00 7.87 13.05
N MET A 38 2.77 7.09 13.79
CA MET A 38 2.70 5.62 13.79
C MET A 38 1.33 5.12 14.26
N ASP A 39 0.78 5.71 15.33
CA ASP A 39 -0.54 5.33 15.86
C ASP A 39 -1.64 5.65 14.84
N GLN A 40 -1.55 6.80 14.17
CA GLN A 40 -2.50 7.19 13.12
C GLN A 40 -2.41 6.28 11.89
N GLU A 41 -1.21 5.96 11.41
CA GLU A 41 -1.01 5.02 10.30
C GLU A 41 -1.56 3.64 10.64
N ARG A 42 -1.34 3.18 11.87
CA ARG A 42 -1.88 1.90 12.34
C ARG A 42 -3.40 1.90 12.34
N ALA A 43 -4.04 2.94 12.87
CA ALA A 43 -5.48 3.07 12.87
C ALA A 43 -6.05 3.07 11.44
N MET A 44 -5.44 3.81 10.51
CA MET A 44 -5.84 3.82 9.10
C MET A 44 -5.66 2.45 8.43
N TYR A 45 -4.57 1.76 8.73
CA TYR A 45 -4.33 0.41 8.21
C TYR A 45 -5.38 -0.60 8.73
N GLU A 46 -5.66 -0.58 10.03
CA GLU A 46 -6.67 -1.45 10.65
C GLU A 46 -8.06 -1.16 10.08
N GLN A 47 -8.45 0.11 9.97
CA GLN A 47 -9.71 0.52 9.34
C GLN A 47 -9.78 0.05 7.88
N GLY A 48 -8.72 0.25 7.09
CA GLY A 48 -8.68 -0.20 5.71
C GLY A 48 -8.81 -1.72 5.58
N ARG A 49 -8.29 -2.49 6.54
CA ARG A 49 -8.49 -3.95 6.60
C ARG A 49 -9.92 -4.34 6.93
N GLU A 50 -10.56 -3.62 7.84
CA GLU A 50 -11.97 -3.82 8.19
C GLU A 50 -12.89 -3.49 7.02
N ASP A 51 -12.66 -2.37 6.34
CA ASP A 51 -13.43 -1.94 5.17
C ASP A 51 -13.32 -2.94 4.00
N LEU A 52 -12.18 -3.59 3.85
CA LEU A 52 -11.93 -4.60 2.83
C LEU A 52 -12.38 -6.02 3.23
N ALA A 53 -12.68 -6.26 4.51
CA ALA A 53 -13.06 -7.58 5.00
C ALA A 53 -14.30 -8.16 4.30
N PRO A 54 -15.41 -7.41 4.10
CA PRO A 54 -16.60 -7.93 3.41
C PRO A 54 -16.31 -8.37 1.98
N TYR A 55 -15.49 -7.64 1.25
CA TYR A 55 -15.12 -7.97 -0.13
C TYR A 55 -14.27 -9.24 -0.21
N ARG A 56 -13.35 -9.42 0.72
CA ARG A 56 -12.54 -10.65 0.81
C ARG A 56 -13.40 -11.86 1.12
N GLU A 57 -14.32 -11.72 2.08
CA GLU A 57 -15.22 -12.80 2.49
C GLU A 57 -16.15 -13.19 1.34
N GLN A 58 -16.75 -12.23 0.66
CA GLN A 58 -17.57 -12.47 -0.53
C GLN A 58 -16.77 -13.13 -1.65
N GLY A 59 -15.52 -12.72 -1.86
CA GLY A 59 -14.63 -13.35 -2.82
C GLY A 59 -14.34 -14.82 -2.51
N TYR A 60 -14.06 -15.17 -1.26
CA TYR A 60 -13.89 -16.57 -0.83
C TYR A 60 -15.17 -17.38 -0.96
N THR A 61 -16.31 -16.77 -0.63
CA THR A 61 -17.63 -17.43 -0.80
C THR A 61 -17.89 -17.71 -2.27
N ALA A 62 -17.66 -16.75 -3.15
CA ALA A 62 -17.83 -16.93 -4.60
C ALA A 62 -16.92 -18.02 -5.17
N LEU A 63 -15.67 -18.13 -4.71
CA LEU A 63 -14.79 -19.24 -5.12
C LEU A 63 -15.33 -20.59 -4.67
N LYS A 64 -15.86 -20.68 -3.44
CA LYS A 64 -16.49 -21.89 -2.91
C LYS A 64 -17.75 -22.24 -3.70
N ASP A 65 -18.56 -21.24 -4.07
CA ASP A 65 -19.77 -21.45 -4.87
C ASP A 65 -19.40 -21.91 -6.28
N ILE A 66 -18.35 -21.39 -6.91
CA ILE A 66 -17.84 -21.91 -8.18
C ILE A 66 -17.46 -23.40 -8.05
N GLU A 67 -16.79 -23.77 -6.96
CA GLU A 67 -16.42 -25.17 -6.72
C GLU A 67 -17.64 -26.06 -6.55
N GLN A 68 -18.65 -25.62 -5.78
CA GLN A 68 -19.90 -26.34 -5.61
C GLN A 68 -20.70 -26.46 -6.92
N MET A 69 -20.67 -25.43 -7.74
CA MET A 69 -21.35 -25.40 -9.04
C MET A 69 -20.54 -26.05 -10.17
N LYS A 70 -19.31 -26.50 -9.91
CA LYS A 70 -18.45 -27.14 -10.90
C LYS A 70 -19.15 -28.26 -11.67
N PRO A 71 -19.93 -29.18 -11.03
CA PRO A 71 -20.66 -30.21 -11.77
C PRO A 71 -21.63 -29.64 -12.78
N PHE A 72 -22.33 -28.56 -12.46
CA PHE A 72 -23.22 -27.86 -13.38
C PHE A 72 -22.44 -27.12 -14.47
N LEU A 73 -21.42 -26.37 -14.09
CA LEU A 73 -20.60 -25.57 -15.01
C LEU A 73 -19.87 -26.43 -16.06
N THR A 74 -19.53 -27.67 -15.72
CA THR A 74 -18.85 -28.61 -16.61
C THR A 74 -19.79 -29.64 -17.24
N SER A 75 -21.09 -29.61 -16.93
CA SER A 75 -22.06 -30.56 -17.49
C SER A 75 -22.27 -30.35 -18.97
N GLN A 76 -22.54 -31.46 -19.67
CA GLN A 76 -22.96 -31.43 -21.06
C GLN A 76 -24.48 -31.25 -21.16
N PHE A 77 -24.93 -30.56 -22.21
CA PHE A 77 -26.34 -30.41 -22.48
C PHE A 77 -26.90 -31.75 -22.99
N GLY A 78 -27.78 -32.37 -22.23
CA GLY A 78 -28.38 -33.64 -22.52
C GLY A 78 -29.91 -33.63 -22.31
N PRO A 79 -30.56 -34.80 -22.37
CA PRO A 79 -32.03 -34.91 -22.25
C PRO A 79 -32.56 -34.34 -20.92
N GLU A 80 -31.81 -34.48 -19.82
CA GLU A 80 -32.20 -33.98 -18.51
C GLU A 80 -32.19 -32.44 -18.50
N GLN A 81 -31.14 -31.85 -19.04
CA GLN A 81 -31.01 -30.39 -19.14
C GLN A 81 -32.05 -29.86 -20.13
N PHE A 82 -32.24 -30.52 -21.24
CA PHE A 82 -33.28 -30.13 -22.19
C PHE A 82 -34.66 -30.01 -21.54
N GLY A 83 -35.05 -31.00 -20.72
CA GLY A 83 -36.33 -30.97 -19.99
C GLY A 83 -36.44 -29.77 -19.04
N LYS A 84 -35.35 -29.39 -18.39
CA LYS A 84 -35.33 -28.20 -17.44
C LYS A 84 -35.43 -26.88 -18.17
N TYR A 85 -34.84 -26.79 -19.37
CA TYR A 85 -34.78 -25.56 -20.15
C TYR A 85 -35.81 -25.45 -21.26
N LEU A 86 -36.74 -26.43 -21.32
CA LEU A 86 -37.85 -26.41 -22.23
C LEU A 86 -38.78 -25.21 -21.95
N ASP A 87 -39.21 -24.54 -23.05
CA ASP A 87 -40.17 -23.45 -22.90
C ASP A 87 -41.54 -24.01 -22.43
N PRO A 88 -42.10 -23.53 -21.31
CA PRO A 88 -43.43 -23.97 -20.87
C PRO A 88 -44.52 -23.79 -21.89
N SER A 89 -44.38 -22.85 -22.84
CA SER A 89 -45.36 -22.61 -23.92
C SER A 89 -45.24 -23.60 -25.08
N MET A 90 -44.20 -24.46 -25.09
CA MET A 90 -44.00 -25.40 -26.20
C MET A 90 -45.18 -26.33 -26.44
N ALA A 91 -45.74 -26.90 -25.38
CA ALA A 91 -46.92 -27.76 -25.47
C ALA A 91 -48.13 -27.02 -26.07
N PHE A 92 -48.31 -25.74 -25.75
CA PHE A 92 -49.34 -24.91 -26.34
C PHE A 92 -49.08 -24.64 -27.82
N ARG A 93 -47.86 -24.28 -28.21
CA ARG A 93 -47.46 -24.04 -29.60
C ARG A 93 -47.66 -25.30 -30.46
N GLN A 94 -47.27 -26.46 -29.93
CA GLN A 94 -47.45 -27.75 -30.60
C GLN A 94 -48.95 -28.05 -30.86
N ARG A 95 -49.78 -27.86 -29.82
CA ARG A 95 -51.24 -28.07 -29.95
C ARG A 95 -51.87 -27.15 -30.99
N ILE A 96 -51.58 -25.86 -30.96
CA ILE A 96 -52.10 -24.87 -31.89
C ILE A 96 -51.61 -25.15 -33.33
N GLY A 97 -50.32 -25.48 -33.50
CA GLY A 97 -49.76 -25.79 -34.79
C GLY A 97 -50.36 -27.08 -35.41
N THR A 98 -50.55 -28.10 -34.57
CA THR A 98 -51.23 -29.36 -35.01
C THR A 98 -52.68 -29.04 -35.45
N GLN A 99 -53.47 -28.32 -34.63
CA GLN A 99 -54.82 -27.93 -34.95
C GLN A 99 -54.92 -27.09 -36.24
N ALA A 100 -53.98 -26.17 -36.43
CA ALA A 100 -53.93 -25.34 -37.64
C ALA A 100 -53.66 -26.20 -38.88
N THR A 101 -52.74 -27.16 -38.82
CA THR A 101 -52.41 -28.07 -39.91
C THR A 101 -53.59 -29.01 -40.22
N GLU A 102 -54.27 -29.54 -39.19
CA GLU A 102 -55.46 -30.36 -39.35
C GLU A 102 -56.62 -29.59 -40.00
N ARG A 103 -56.85 -28.35 -39.61
CA ARG A 103 -57.88 -27.47 -40.20
C ARG A 103 -57.61 -27.21 -41.69
N LEU A 104 -56.33 -26.92 -42.03
CA LEU A 104 -55.95 -26.74 -43.44
C LEU A 104 -56.11 -28.02 -44.28
N ALA A 105 -55.79 -29.17 -43.68
CA ALA A 105 -56.01 -30.46 -44.34
C ALA A 105 -57.46 -30.76 -44.57
N ASN A 106 -58.37 -30.47 -43.67
CA ASN A 106 -59.83 -30.66 -43.83
C ASN A 106 -60.45 -29.80 -44.91
N VAL A 107 -59.91 -28.60 -45.15
CA VAL A 107 -60.34 -27.71 -46.24
C VAL A 107 -59.89 -28.30 -47.65
N GLY A 108 -58.74 -29.00 -47.67
CA GLY A 108 -58.16 -29.55 -48.90
C GLY A 108 -58.62 -30.99 -49.33
N GLY A 109 -59.68 -31.55 -48.70
CA GLY A 109 -60.26 -32.83 -49.13
C GLY A 109 -59.89 -34.07 -48.32
N GLY A 110 -59.52 -33.95 -47.07
CA GLY A 110 -59.44 -35.07 -46.15
C GLY A 110 -58.30 -35.02 -45.16
N ALA A 111 -58.62 -35.31 -43.88
CA ALA A 111 -57.70 -35.24 -42.74
C ALA A 111 -56.52 -36.22 -42.80
N ILE A 112 -56.50 -37.14 -43.76
CA ILE A 112 -55.48 -38.21 -43.86
C ILE A 112 -54.85 -38.27 -45.24
N SER A 113 -54.42 -37.14 -45.82
CA SER A 113 -53.59 -37.19 -47.05
C SER A 113 -52.10 -37.35 -46.63
N GLY A 114 -51.32 -38.05 -47.49
CA GLY A 114 -49.86 -38.19 -47.26
C GLY A 114 -49.15 -36.86 -47.18
N ASN A 115 -49.68 -35.80 -47.78
CA ASN A 115 -49.15 -34.43 -47.66
C ASN A 115 -49.39 -33.82 -46.26
N THR A 116 -50.56 -34.07 -45.66
CA THR A 116 -50.87 -33.63 -44.29
C THR A 116 -49.97 -34.32 -43.29
N MET A 117 -49.75 -35.63 -43.44
CA MET A 117 -48.80 -36.35 -42.53
C MET A 117 -47.38 -35.82 -42.64
N ARG A 118 -46.90 -35.50 -43.84
CA ARG A 118 -45.58 -34.87 -44.05
C ARG A 118 -45.53 -33.48 -43.40
N ALA A 119 -46.52 -32.65 -43.63
CA ALA A 119 -46.58 -31.30 -43.03
C ALA A 119 -46.61 -31.35 -41.52
N LEU A 120 -47.31 -32.27 -40.88
CA LEU A 120 -47.28 -32.48 -39.43
C LEU A 120 -45.93 -32.96 -38.92
N THR A 121 -45.32 -33.90 -39.66
CA THR A 121 -43.97 -34.41 -39.32
C THR A 121 -42.93 -33.30 -39.41
N ASP A 122 -42.94 -32.54 -40.51
CA ASP A 122 -42.01 -31.44 -40.76
C ASP A 122 -42.21 -30.32 -39.71
N TYR A 123 -43.46 -29.99 -39.39
CA TYR A 123 -43.76 -29.04 -38.34
C TYR A 123 -43.21 -29.49 -36.96
N GLY A 124 -43.48 -30.76 -36.61
CA GLY A 124 -42.98 -31.36 -35.36
C GLY A 124 -41.47 -31.38 -35.27
N GLN A 125 -40.79 -31.77 -36.34
CA GLN A 125 -39.32 -31.78 -36.40
C GLN A 125 -38.73 -30.38 -36.32
N ASN A 126 -39.29 -29.42 -37.05
CA ASN A 126 -38.85 -28.04 -37.02
C ASN A 126 -39.06 -27.40 -35.62
N LEU A 127 -40.22 -27.64 -34.99
CA LEU A 127 -40.51 -27.16 -33.67
C LEU A 127 -39.57 -27.78 -32.65
N ALA A 128 -39.32 -29.09 -32.70
CA ALA A 128 -38.43 -29.79 -31.82
C ALA A 128 -36.97 -29.31 -31.97
N SER A 129 -36.49 -29.16 -33.21
CA SER A 129 -35.15 -28.65 -33.51
C SER A 129 -34.95 -27.23 -33.03
N THR A 130 -35.92 -26.34 -33.27
CA THR A 130 -35.88 -24.95 -32.82
C THR A 130 -35.87 -24.88 -31.30
N GLU A 131 -36.73 -25.64 -30.63
CA GLU A 131 -36.80 -25.62 -29.16
C GLU A 131 -35.57 -26.24 -28.52
N TYR A 132 -34.97 -27.27 -29.15
CA TYR A 132 -33.70 -27.81 -28.68
C TYR A 132 -32.58 -26.74 -28.73
N GLY A 133 -32.51 -26.00 -29.85
CA GLY A 133 -31.55 -24.87 -29.95
C GLY A 133 -31.81 -23.76 -28.92
N ASN A 134 -33.08 -23.41 -28.70
CA ASN A 134 -33.46 -22.41 -27.72
C ASN A 134 -33.14 -22.84 -26.27
N ALA A 135 -33.44 -24.08 -25.92
CA ALA A 135 -33.14 -24.67 -24.63
C ALA A 135 -31.63 -24.76 -24.40
N PHE A 136 -30.86 -25.12 -25.41
CA PHE A 136 -29.40 -25.10 -25.37
C PHE A 136 -28.86 -23.69 -25.12
N ASN A 137 -29.37 -22.68 -25.82
CA ASN A 137 -28.96 -21.31 -25.65
C ASN A 137 -29.30 -20.77 -24.24
N ARG A 138 -30.50 -21.10 -23.73
CA ARG A 138 -30.86 -20.75 -22.32
C ARG A 138 -29.90 -21.39 -21.34
N PHE A 139 -29.60 -22.66 -21.47
CA PHE A 139 -28.63 -23.38 -20.65
C PHE A 139 -27.24 -22.73 -20.70
N GLN A 140 -26.73 -22.41 -21.88
CA GLN A 140 -25.42 -21.78 -22.04
C GLN A 140 -25.39 -20.37 -21.44
N THR A 141 -26.45 -19.61 -21.67
CA THR A 141 -26.57 -18.24 -21.11
C THR A 141 -26.59 -18.27 -19.60
N GLU A 142 -27.40 -19.13 -18.97
CA GLU A 142 -27.47 -19.25 -17.53
C GLU A 142 -26.14 -19.69 -16.94
N ARG A 143 -25.51 -20.71 -17.52
CA ARG A 143 -24.18 -21.20 -17.11
C ARG A 143 -23.13 -20.08 -17.19
N GLY A 144 -23.14 -19.36 -18.31
CA GLY A 144 -22.22 -18.20 -18.50
C GLY A 144 -22.46 -17.08 -17.52
N ASN A 145 -23.73 -16.74 -17.28
CA ASN A 145 -24.09 -15.68 -16.33
C ASN A 145 -23.69 -16.03 -14.89
N ILE A 146 -23.97 -17.26 -14.44
CA ILE A 146 -23.57 -17.72 -13.10
C ILE A 146 -22.06 -17.66 -12.96
N TYR A 147 -21.31 -18.25 -13.90
CA TYR A 147 -19.85 -18.24 -13.85
C TYR A 147 -19.29 -16.83 -13.84
N ASN A 148 -19.74 -15.97 -14.75
CA ASN A 148 -19.26 -14.60 -14.84
C ASN A 148 -19.58 -13.78 -13.59
N THR A 149 -20.75 -13.96 -13.02
CA THR A 149 -21.14 -13.29 -11.76
C THR A 149 -20.22 -13.72 -10.62
N LEU A 150 -20.05 -15.03 -10.43
CA LEU A 150 -19.18 -15.55 -9.36
C LEU A 150 -17.71 -15.20 -9.59
N ALA A 151 -17.22 -15.27 -10.83
CA ALA A 151 -15.85 -14.89 -11.18
C ALA A 151 -15.60 -13.39 -10.93
N ASN A 152 -16.57 -12.53 -11.22
CA ASN A 152 -16.45 -11.10 -10.92
C ASN A 152 -16.41 -10.83 -9.42
N ILE A 153 -17.24 -11.51 -8.62
CA ILE A 153 -17.21 -11.38 -7.15
C ILE A 153 -15.89 -11.90 -6.59
N ALA A 154 -15.41 -13.05 -7.08
CA ALA A 154 -14.10 -13.58 -6.71
C ALA A 154 -12.96 -12.62 -7.06
N GLY A 155 -13.03 -11.97 -8.25
CA GLY A 155 -12.10 -10.94 -8.69
C GLY A 155 -12.10 -9.70 -7.79
N MET A 156 -13.27 -9.25 -7.34
CA MET A 156 -13.36 -8.18 -6.33
C MET A 156 -12.69 -8.58 -5.02
N GLY A 157 -12.89 -9.81 -4.56
CA GLY A 157 -12.22 -10.35 -3.38
C GLY A 157 -10.70 -10.39 -3.53
N GLN A 158 -10.20 -10.83 -4.68
CA GLN A 158 -8.77 -10.81 -4.99
C GLN A 158 -8.22 -9.38 -5.03
N GLY A 159 -8.96 -8.43 -5.60
CA GLY A 159 -8.62 -7.01 -5.60
C GLY A 159 -8.50 -6.46 -4.18
N ALA A 160 -9.43 -6.81 -3.29
CA ALA A 160 -9.38 -6.43 -1.88
C ALA A 160 -8.17 -7.03 -1.14
N VAL A 161 -7.81 -8.29 -1.43
CA VAL A 161 -6.59 -8.91 -0.88
C VAL A 161 -5.34 -8.17 -1.35
N ASN A 162 -5.23 -7.90 -2.66
CA ASN A 162 -4.07 -7.19 -3.22
C ASN A 162 -3.94 -5.76 -2.67
N THR A 163 -5.07 -5.06 -2.49
CA THR A 163 -5.09 -3.74 -1.85
C THR A 163 -4.63 -3.84 -0.40
N GLY A 164 -5.10 -4.83 0.34
CA GLY A 164 -4.68 -5.08 1.73
C GLY A 164 -3.19 -5.37 1.84
N VAL A 165 -2.62 -6.16 0.93
CA VAL A 165 -1.16 -6.45 0.89
C VAL A 165 -0.36 -5.17 0.63
N ARG A 166 -0.73 -4.39 -0.39
CA ARG A 166 -0.06 -3.12 -0.70
C ARG A 166 -0.15 -2.11 0.43
N SER A 167 -1.31 -2.01 1.08
CA SER A 167 -1.48 -1.17 2.26
C SER A 167 -0.59 -1.63 3.40
N GLY A 168 -0.43 -2.95 3.59
CA GLY A 168 0.49 -3.52 4.57
C GLY A 168 1.97 -3.21 4.28
N GLU A 169 2.39 -3.29 3.03
CA GLU A 169 3.74 -2.91 2.60
C GLU A 169 4.01 -1.41 2.83
N THR A 170 3.05 -0.56 2.45
CA THR A 170 3.14 0.89 2.68
C THR A 170 3.21 1.21 4.16
N PHE A 171 2.37 0.58 4.97
CA PHE A 171 2.38 0.71 6.43
C PHE A 171 3.73 0.28 7.04
N ALA A 172 4.28 -0.87 6.63
CA ALA A 172 5.57 -1.34 7.11
C ALA A 172 6.71 -0.40 6.74
N ALA A 173 6.71 0.14 5.51
CA ALA A 173 7.69 1.11 5.06
C ALA A 173 7.56 2.44 5.81
N GLY A 174 6.34 2.94 6.02
CA GLY A 174 6.04 4.14 6.80
C GLY A 174 6.52 4.01 8.25
N GLN A 175 6.17 2.92 8.90
CA GLN A 175 6.65 2.63 10.28
C GLN A 175 8.17 2.60 10.38
N THR A 176 8.84 1.94 9.44
CA THR A 176 10.30 1.90 9.42
C THR A 176 10.89 3.31 9.27
N GLY A 177 10.33 4.12 8.39
CA GLY A 177 10.73 5.51 8.20
C GLY A 177 10.54 6.36 9.46
N LEU A 178 9.39 6.24 10.13
CA LEU A 178 9.08 6.97 11.36
C LEU A 178 9.95 6.55 12.55
N ILE A 179 10.21 5.25 12.71
CA ILE A 179 11.11 4.71 13.75
C ILE A 179 12.53 5.21 13.51
N THR A 180 13.03 5.13 12.28
CA THR A 180 14.38 5.57 11.92
C THR A 180 14.51 7.10 12.08
N GLY A 181 13.50 7.85 11.62
CA GLY A 181 13.45 9.31 11.76
C GLY A 181 13.37 9.75 13.21
N GLY A 182 12.55 9.12 14.02
CA GLY A 182 12.43 9.38 15.46
C GLY A 182 13.73 9.07 16.22
N ALA A 183 14.35 7.94 15.92
CA ALA A 183 15.64 7.56 16.50
C ALA A 183 16.77 8.52 16.07
N ALA A 184 16.80 8.92 14.79
CA ALA A 184 17.77 9.91 14.31
C ALA A 184 17.57 11.28 14.97
N ALA A 185 16.32 11.72 15.15
CA ALA A 185 16.03 12.97 15.85
C ALA A 185 16.48 12.94 17.32
N GLN A 186 16.26 11.83 18.01
CA GLN A 186 16.70 11.64 19.39
C GLN A 186 18.23 11.61 19.50
N ALA A 187 18.91 10.92 18.57
CA ALA A 187 20.37 10.93 18.50
C ALA A 187 20.92 12.33 18.22
N ALA A 188 20.35 13.06 17.26
CA ALA A 188 20.75 14.43 16.94
C ALA A 188 20.52 15.38 18.13
N GLY A 189 19.43 15.22 18.86
CA GLY A 189 19.17 15.98 20.09
C GLY A 189 20.21 15.73 21.18
N THR A 190 20.62 14.46 21.34
CA THR A 190 21.66 14.06 22.29
C THR A 190 23.03 14.62 21.90
N VAL A 191 23.42 14.49 20.63
CA VAL A 191 24.67 15.04 20.09
C VAL A 191 24.65 16.58 20.15
N GLY A 192 23.53 17.20 19.77
CA GLY A 192 23.35 18.65 19.84
C GLY A 192 23.52 19.18 21.28
N ALA A 193 22.93 18.50 22.26
CA ALA A 193 23.09 18.83 23.66
C ALA A 193 24.53 18.66 24.13
N ALA A 194 25.21 17.59 23.77
CA ALA A 194 26.61 17.34 24.09
C ALA A 194 27.54 18.42 23.48
N ASN A 195 27.31 18.76 22.21
CA ASN A 195 28.07 19.82 21.53
C ASN A 195 27.87 21.19 22.12
N ALA A 196 26.64 21.53 22.54
CA ALA A 196 26.35 22.79 23.20
C ALA A 196 27.10 22.93 24.57
N VAL A 197 27.13 21.86 25.35
CA VAL A 197 27.89 21.81 26.60
C VAL A 197 29.40 21.77 26.33
N GLY A 198 29.86 20.96 25.39
CA GLY A 198 31.27 20.89 25.02
C GLY A 198 31.80 22.19 24.45
N GLY A 199 31.02 22.89 23.61
CA GLY A 199 31.35 24.21 23.10
C GLY A 199 31.45 25.28 24.19
N ALA A 200 30.54 25.26 25.17
CA ALA A 200 30.63 26.14 26.33
C ALA A 200 31.89 25.88 27.18
N ALA A 201 32.20 24.57 27.39
CA ALA A 201 33.41 24.17 28.15
C ALA A 201 34.71 24.55 27.44
N SER A 202 34.80 24.39 26.11
CA SER A 202 35.98 24.80 25.33
C SER A 202 36.17 26.31 25.31
N ASN A 203 35.09 27.09 25.25
CA ASN A 203 35.17 28.56 25.37
C ASN A 203 35.68 29.00 26.72
N LEU A 204 35.27 28.32 27.81
CA LEU A 204 35.81 28.58 29.13
C LEU A 204 37.30 28.23 29.23
N GLY A 205 37.72 27.10 28.64
CA GLY A 205 39.12 26.72 28.56
C GLY A 205 39.98 27.74 27.81
N ASN A 206 39.50 28.24 26.66
CA ASN A 206 40.16 29.27 25.91
C ASN A 206 40.27 30.62 26.70
N MET A 207 39.19 31.00 27.40
CA MET A 207 39.22 32.20 28.25
C MET A 207 40.19 32.04 29.42
N ALA A 208 40.25 30.88 30.05
CA ALA A 208 41.22 30.59 31.12
C ALA A 208 42.66 30.65 30.60
N TYR A 209 42.89 30.10 29.38
CA TYR A 209 44.18 30.16 28.71
C TYR A 209 44.59 31.61 28.36
N ILE A 210 43.71 32.40 27.78
CA ILE A 210 43.96 33.83 27.51
C ILE A 210 44.25 34.60 28.80
N ASN A 211 43.45 34.33 29.85
CA ASN A 211 43.67 34.95 31.16
C ASN A 211 45.04 34.57 31.74
N SER A 212 45.50 33.34 31.60
CA SER A 212 46.81 32.89 32.02
C SER A 212 47.95 33.56 31.26
N LEU A 213 47.72 33.89 29.99
CA LEU A 213 48.68 34.63 29.16
C LEU A 213 48.77 36.11 29.56
N ILE A 214 47.62 36.74 29.85
CA ILE A 214 47.55 38.15 30.23
C ILE A 214 48.10 38.37 31.63
N ASN A 215 47.89 37.44 32.56
CA ASN A 215 48.34 37.51 33.92
C ASN A 215 49.67 36.79 34.16
N ARG A 216 50.42 36.43 33.13
CA ARG A 216 51.81 35.99 33.38
C ARG A 216 52.60 37.13 33.99
N PRO A 217 53.17 36.92 35.17
CA PRO A 217 54.15 37.89 35.67
C PRO A 217 55.26 37.97 34.64
N VAL A 218 55.59 39.21 34.20
CA VAL A 218 56.76 39.45 33.34
C VAL A 218 57.95 38.96 34.14
N ALA A 219 58.36 37.73 33.93
CA ALA A 219 59.65 37.26 34.42
C ALA A 219 60.66 38.20 33.76
N GLN A 220 61.42 38.91 34.64
CA GLN A 220 62.47 39.82 34.24
C GLN A 220 63.30 39.16 33.15
N GLN A 221 63.19 39.69 31.95
CA GLN A 221 64.00 39.29 30.82
C GLN A 221 65.42 39.58 31.25
N PRO A 222 66.37 38.61 31.27
CA PRO A 222 67.75 38.92 31.53
C PRO A 222 68.20 40.00 30.50
N PRO A 223 69.03 40.97 30.90
CA PRO A 223 69.42 42.01 30.00
C PRO A 223 70.03 41.40 28.72
N PRO A 224 69.80 41.99 27.59
CA PRO A 224 70.38 41.43 26.29
C PRO A 224 71.92 41.53 26.49
N THR A 225 72.56 40.39 26.51
CA THR A 225 74.00 40.27 26.34
C THR A 225 74.33 40.74 24.91
N GLY A 226 74.89 41.94 24.82
CA GLY A 226 75.32 42.55 23.59
C GLY A 226 76.26 41.65 22.80
N PRO A 227 76.29 41.73 21.47
CA PRO A 227 77.10 40.92 20.67
C PRO A 227 78.56 41.08 21.02
N THR A 228 79.20 40.00 21.42
CA THR A 228 80.66 39.97 21.59
C THR A 228 81.27 40.12 20.20
N THR A 229 81.95 41.26 20.03
CA THR A 229 82.78 41.62 18.90
C THR A 229 83.72 40.48 18.56
N GLY A 230 83.63 39.91 17.36
CA GLY A 230 84.66 39.07 16.83
C GLY A 230 84.19 37.79 16.10
N GLN A 231 83.46 37.96 14.99
CA GLN A 231 83.61 36.95 13.91
C GLN A 231 83.56 37.68 12.58
N ILE A 232 84.75 37.68 11.99
CA ILE A 232 85.02 38.21 10.66
C ILE A 232 84.31 37.37 9.60
N TYR A 233 83.47 38.00 8.84
CA TYR A 233 82.83 37.42 7.69
C TYR A 233 83.88 37.11 6.61
N ASN A 234 84.02 35.84 6.21
CA ASN A 234 84.83 35.45 5.09
C ASN A 234 83.91 35.02 3.92
N PRO A 235 83.84 35.78 2.82
CA PRO A 235 83.07 35.37 1.67
C PRO A 235 83.83 34.32 0.86
N VAL A 236 83.35 33.11 0.81
CA VAL A 236 83.89 32.09 -0.13
C VAL A 236 83.26 32.31 -1.50
N ALA A 237 84.11 32.46 -2.48
CA ALA A 237 83.86 32.64 -3.86
C ALA A 237 83.17 31.43 -4.49
N ILE A 238 82.33 31.73 -5.51
CA ILE A 238 81.69 30.85 -6.46
C ILE A 238 82.73 30.35 -7.47
N ALA A 239 82.74 29.09 -7.71
CA ALA A 239 83.21 28.49 -8.94
C ALA A 239 82.24 27.35 -9.31
#